data_a8c3eee80cec66234e1f69358ae463a1
#
_entry.id   a8c3eee80cec66234e1f69358ae463a1
#
_cell.length_a   1.000
_cell.length_b   1.000
_cell.length_c   1.000
_cell.angle_alpha   90.00
_cell.angle_beta   90.00
_cell.angle_gamma   90.00
#
_symmetry.space_group_name_H-M   'P 1'
#
loop_
_entity.id
_entity.type
_entity.pdbx_description
1 polymer ?
#
loop_
_entity_poly.entity_id
_entity_poly.type
_entity_poly.pdbx_seq_one_letter_code
_entity_poly.pdbx_strand_id
1 'polypeptide(L)'
;IVGHSERRRYHGETDALMAEKAKRLLEEGITPILCVGEPLEVREKGEAVPYTLRQLRGSLEGVEPPGPEALVIAYEPVWAIGTGKNATPEDAEAMHQEIRKALSERYGEAFASRVRILYGGSVNPKNFADLLSMPNVDGGLVGGASLELESFLALLRIAG
;
A
#
# COMPACT_ATOMS: atom_id res chain seq x y z
N ILE A 1 -3.76 -5.14 9.24
CA ILE A 1 -2.76 -5.12 8.14
C ILE A 1 -2.62 -6.55 7.63
N VAL A 2 -2.80 -6.76 6.35
CA VAL A 2 -2.67 -8.07 5.69
C VAL A 2 -1.69 -7.96 4.51
N GLY A 3 -0.90 -9.02 4.28
CA GLY A 3 0.02 -9.09 3.15
C GLY A 3 1.28 -8.23 3.28
N HIS A 4 1.63 -7.78 4.49
CA HIS A 4 2.88 -7.07 4.71
C HIS A 4 4.06 -7.85 4.12
N SER A 5 5.02 -7.16 3.52
CA SER A 5 6.14 -7.79 2.80
C SER A 5 6.92 -8.81 3.64
N GLU A 6 7.10 -8.56 4.94
CA GLU A 6 7.74 -9.50 5.86
C GLU A 6 6.94 -10.80 6.03
N ARG A 7 5.61 -10.73 6.07
CA ARG A 7 4.76 -11.93 6.15
C ARG A 7 4.86 -12.77 4.88
N ARG A 8 4.85 -12.12 3.72
CA ARG A 8 5.04 -12.80 2.43
C ARG A 8 6.40 -13.46 2.34
N ARG A 9 7.45 -12.74 2.74
CA ARG A 9 8.84 -13.20 2.66
C ARG A 9 9.19 -14.29 3.67
N TYR A 10 8.85 -14.09 4.94
CA TYR A 10 9.31 -14.97 6.03
C TYR A 10 8.33 -16.09 6.37
N HIS A 11 7.06 -15.95 6.00
CA HIS A 11 6.02 -16.92 6.30
C HIS A 11 5.40 -17.54 5.04
N GLY A 12 5.88 -17.17 3.86
CA GLY A 12 5.38 -17.72 2.59
C GLY A 12 3.90 -17.43 2.33
N GLU A 13 3.37 -16.34 2.88
CA GLU A 13 1.96 -15.97 2.68
C GLU A 13 1.69 -15.62 1.21
N THR A 14 0.69 -16.29 0.63
CA THR A 14 0.32 -16.16 -0.78
C THR A 14 -0.78 -15.13 -1.00
N ASP A 15 -0.97 -14.70 -2.26
CA ASP A 15 -2.07 -13.82 -2.64
C ASP A 15 -3.44 -14.43 -2.32
N ALA A 16 -3.62 -15.72 -2.55
CA ALA A 16 -4.85 -16.44 -2.22
C ALA A 16 -5.15 -16.37 -0.71
N LEU A 17 -4.13 -16.54 0.14
CA LEU A 17 -4.29 -16.40 1.60
C LEU A 17 -4.66 -14.96 1.98
N MET A 18 -4.11 -13.96 1.29
CA MET A 18 -4.49 -12.55 1.53
C MET A 18 -5.95 -12.29 1.18
N ALA A 19 -6.45 -12.86 0.08
CA ALA A 19 -7.86 -12.78 -0.27
C ALA A 19 -8.75 -13.38 0.82
N GLU A 20 -8.41 -14.56 1.34
CA GLU A 20 -9.15 -15.19 2.44
C GLU A 20 -9.13 -14.34 3.72
N LYS A 21 -7.97 -13.78 4.10
CA LYS A 21 -7.85 -12.90 5.26
C LYS A 21 -8.68 -11.62 5.09
N ALA A 22 -8.65 -11.00 3.91
CA ALA A 22 -9.42 -9.80 3.63
C ALA A 22 -10.93 -10.05 3.71
N LYS A 23 -11.41 -11.16 3.11
CA LYS A 23 -12.83 -11.59 3.22
C LYS A 23 -13.24 -11.75 4.68
N ARG A 24 -12.44 -12.49 5.47
CA ARG A 24 -12.76 -12.72 6.88
C ARG A 24 -12.81 -11.43 7.68
N LEU A 25 -11.89 -10.49 7.45
CA LEU A 25 -11.93 -9.19 8.12
C LEU A 25 -13.19 -8.40 7.78
N LEU A 26 -13.59 -8.38 6.50
CA LEU A 26 -14.82 -7.71 6.08
C LEU A 26 -16.07 -8.33 6.71
N GLU A 27 -16.13 -9.65 6.82
CA GLU A 27 -17.23 -10.36 7.52
C GLU A 27 -17.35 -9.94 8.99
N GLU A 28 -16.24 -9.66 9.64
CA GLU A 28 -16.19 -9.18 11.04
C GLU A 28 -16.30 -7.63 11.16
N GLY A 29 -16.56 -6.93 10.06
CA GLY A 29 -16.65 -5.47 10.06
C GLY A 29 -15.32 -4.75 10.28
N ILE A 30 -14.19 -5.42 10.03
CA ILE A 30 -12.85 -4.87 10.19
C ILE A 30 -12.31 -4.48 8.82
N THR A 31 -11.88 -3.23 8.67
CA THR A 31 -11.28 -2.74 7.42
C THR A 31 -9.88 -3.31 7.23
N PRO A 32 -9.62 -4.13 6.18
CA PRO A 32 -8.27 -4.58 5.87
C PRO A 32 -7.43 -3.44 5.28
N ILE A 33 -6.16 -3.38 5.68
CA ILE A 33 -5.11 -2.64 4.99
C ILE A 33 -4.29 -3.69 4.23
N LEU A 34 -4.48 -3.78 2.93
CA LEU A 34 -3.81 -4.75 2.07
C LEU A 34 -2.51 -4.17 1.55
N CYS A 35 -1.40 -4.84 1.87
CA CYS A 35 -0.06 -4.46 1.43
C CYS A 35 0.32 -5.18 0.13
N VAL A 36 0.82 -4.42 -0.84
CA VAL A 36 1.36 -4.89 -2.11
C VAL A 36 2.64 -4.12 -2.46
N GLY A 37 3.54 -4.74 -3.20
CA GLY A 37 4.74 -4.05 -3.65
C GLY A 37 5.81 -5.02 -4.15
N GLU A 38 6.69 -4.52 -5.01
CA GLU A 38 7.71 -5.28 -5.70
C GLU A 38 9.05 -5.28 -4.97
N PRO A 39 9.80 -6.40 -5.03
CA PRO A 39 11.19 -6.45 -4.59
C PRO A 39 12.14 -5.85 -5.64
N LEU A 40 13.38 -5.59 -5.22
CA LEU A 40 14.40 -4.93 -6.07
C LEU A 40 14.66 -5.67 -7.39
N GLU A 41 14.80 -6.99 -7.32
CA GLU A 41 15.09 -7.80 -8.51
C GLU A 41 13.99 -7.74 -9.59
N VAL A 42 12.74 -7.51 -9.18
CA VAL A 42 11.62 -7.30 -10.09
C VAL A 42 11.68 -5.90 -10.71
N ARG A 43 11.96 -4.89 -9.88
CA ARG A 43 12.10 -3.50 -10.34
C ARG A 43 13.24 -3.34 -11.34
N GLU A 44 14.39 -3.95 -11.07
CA GLU A 44 15.56 -3.90 -11.96
C GLU A 44 15.29 -4.53 -13.34
N LYS A 45 14.35 -5.46 -13.43
CA LYS A 45 13.89 -6.06 -14.70
C LYS A 45 12.84 -5.21 -15.42
N GLY A 46 12.41 -4.09 -14.86
CA GLY A 46 11.33 -3.27 -15.41
C GLY A 46 9.93 -3.87 -15.24
N GLU A 47 9.76 -4.83 -14.33
CA GLU A 47 8.51 -5.58 -14.11
C GLU A 47 7.71 -5.12 -12.87
N ALA A 48 8.07 -3.97 -12.30
CA ALA A 48 7.46 -3.47 -11.06
C ALA A 48 5.94 -3.37 -11.12
N VAL A 49 5.40 -2.72 -12.15
CA VAL A 49 3.95 -2.52 -12.32
C VAL A 49 3.22 -3.85 -12.54
N PRO A 50 3.56 -4.68 -13.53
CA PRO A 50 2.84 -5.94 -13.75
C PRO A 50 2.93 -6.88 -12.55
N TYR A 51 4.04 -6.91 -11.84
CA TYR A 51 4.19 -7.70 -10.61
C TYR A 51 3.24 -7.23 -9.51
N THR A 52 3.28 -5.94 -9.19
CA THR A 52 2.46 -5.35 -8.12
C THR A 52 0.96 -5.47 -8.43
N LEU A 53 0.55 -5.24 -9.67
CA LEU A 53 -0.85 -5.37 -10.06
C LEU A 53 -1.34 -6.82 -10.07
N ARG A 54 -0.49 -7.78 -10.44
CA ARG A 54 -0.82 -9.21 -10.31
C ARG A 54 -1.03 -9.60 -8.85
N GLN A 55 -0.16 -9.13 -7.95
CA GLN A 55 -0.27 -9.33 -6.52
C GLN A 55 -1.56 -8.71 -5.96
N LEU A 56 -1.89 -7.48 -6.39
CA LEU A 56 -3.12 -6.79 -6.00
C LEU A 56 -4.36 -7.57 -6.44
N ARG A 57 -4.43 -7.97 -7.72
CA ARG A 57 -5.57 -8.72 -8.26
C ARG A 57 -5.76 -10.06 -7.58
N GLY A 58 -4.69 -10.82 -7.36
CA GLY A 58 -4.74 -12.11 -6.65
C GLY A 58 -5.18 -11.96 -5.20
N SER A 59 -4.71 -10.93 -4.52
CA SER A 59 -5.07 -10.64 -3.12
C SER A 59 -6.49 -10.10 -2.94
N LEU A 60 -7.13 -9.63 -4.02
CA LEU A 60 -8.52 -9.18 -4.02
C LEU A 60 -9.48 -10.17 -4.67
N GLU A 61 -9.03 -11.37 -5.03
CA GLU A 61 -9.88 -12.40 -5.65
C GLU A 61 -11.08 -12.75 -4.76
N GLY A 62 -12.28 -12.48 -5.26
CA GLY A 62 -13.52 -12.70 -4.50
C GLY A 62 -13.71 -11.78 -3.27
N VAL A 63 -12.91 -10.73 -3.15
CA VAL A 63 -13.05 -9.73 -2.07
C VAL A 63 -14.02 -8.64 -2.53
N GLU A 64 -15.13 -8.48 -1.83
CA GLU A 64 -16.20 -7.53 -2.16
C GLU A 64 -16.45 -6.60 -0.96
N PRO A 65 -15.71 -5.48 -0.86
CA PRO A 65 -15.93 -4.51 0.20
C PRO A 65 -17.31 -3.86 0.07
N PRO A 66 -18.02 -3.59 1.18
CA PRO A 66 -19.36 -2.95 1.13
C PRO A 66 -19.30 -1.49 0.68
N GLY A 67 -18.15 -0.85 0.78
CA GLY A 67 -17.91 0.53 0.35
C GLY A 67 -16.42 0.84 0.27
N PRO A 68 -16.02 1.94 -0.35
CA PRO A 68 -14.61 2.29 -0.53
C PRO A 68 -13.86 2.53 0.79
N GLU A 69 -14.55 2.93 1.85
CA GLU A 69 -14.00 3.11 3.19
C GLU A 69 -13.67 1.79 3.90
N ALA A 70 -14.23 0.67 3.42
CA ALA A 70 -13.99 -0.66 3.97
C ALA A 70 -12.74 -1.36 3.40
N LEU A 71 -11.97 -0.69 2.56
CA LEU A 71 -10.73 -1.20 1.98
C LEU A 71 -9.68 -0.10 1.97
N VAL A 72 -8.46 -0.44 2.40
CA VAL A 72 -7.28 0.42 2.29
C VAL A 72 -6.18 -0.38 1.62
N ILE A 73 -5.48 0.23 0.67
CA ILE A 73 -4.30 -0.37 0.03
C ILE A 73 -3.05 0.33 0.56
N ALA A 74 -1.99 -0.43 0.82
CA ALA A 74 -0.68 0.12 1.13
C ALA A 74 0.33 -0.38 0.09
N TYR A 75 0.96 0.55 -0.62
CA TYR A 75 2.06 0.25 -1.52
C TYR A 75 3.38 0.24 -0.76
N GLU A 76 4.01 -0.93 -0.69
CA GLU A 76 5.33 -1.12 -0.08
C GLU A 76 6.37 -1.34 -1.18
N PRO A 77 7.17 -0.30 -1.58
CA PRO A 77 8.35 -0.55 -2.41
C PRO A 77 9.39 -1.33 -1.57
N VAL A 78 9.36 -2.66 -1.65
CA VAL A 78 10.16 -3.54 -0.77
C VAL A 78 11.65 -3.23 -0.87
N TRP A 79 12.11 -2.82 -2.05
CA TRP A 79 13.48 -2.37 -2.31
C TRP A 79 13.87 -1.10 -1.55
N ALA A 80 12.92 -0.33 -1.06
CA ALA A 80 13.11 0.91 -0.29
C ALA A 80 12.80 0.75 1.21
N ILE A 81 12.58 -0.48 1.69
CA ILE A 81 12.32 -0.75 3.10
C ILE A 81 13.60 -1.24 3.76
N GLY A 82 14.18 -0.44 4.67
CA GLY A 82 15.37 -0.81 5.44
C GLY A 82 16.65 -0.98 4.64
N THR A 83 16.70 -0.52 3.39
CA THR A 83 17.85 -0.68 2.49
C THR A 83 18.72 0.57 2.36
N GLY A 84 18.28 1.70 2.92
CA GLY A 84 18.90 3.02 2.68
C GLY A 84 18.55 3.62 1.30
N LYS A 85 17.83 2.90 0.44
CA LYS A 85 17.25 3.42 -0.80
C LYS A 85 15.88 4.01 -0.50
N ASN A 86 15.56 5.13 -1.11
CA ASN A 86 14.26 5.79 -0.97
C ASN A 86 13.57 5.85 -2.33
N ALA A 87 12.28 5.54 -2.35
CA ALA A 87 11.43 5.89 -3.48
C ALA A 87 11.24 7.42 -3.48
N THR A 88 11.26 8.01 -4.66
CA THR A 88 10.88 9.43 -4.81
C THR A 88 9.37 9.57 -4.69
N PRO A 89 8.83 10.78 -4.41
CA PRO A 89 7.39 11.02 -4.48
C PRO A 89 6.80 10.64 -5.85
N GLU A 90 7.52 10.87 -6.93
CA GLU A 90 7.13 10.52 -8.30
C GLU A 90 7.09 9.00 -8.51
N ASP A 91 8.04 8.25 -7.93
CA ASP A 91 8.02 6.77 -7.95
C ASP A 91 6.77 6.23 -7.23
N ALA A 92 6.45 6.80 -6.07
CA ALA A 92 5.26 6.44 -5.31
C ALA A 92 4.00 6.77 -6.09
N GLU A 93 3.89 7.98 -6.63
CA GLU A 93 2.74 8.43 -7.42
C GLU A 93 2.49 7.53 -8.63
N ALA A 94 3.54 7.21 -9.39
CA ALA A 94 3.40 6.36 -10.57
C ALA A 94 2.78 5.00 -10.25
N MET A 95 3.21 4.35 -9.16
CA MET A 95 2.65 3.07 -8.76
C MET A 95 1.25 3.21 -8.15
N HIS A 96 1.01 4.24 -7.33
CA HIS A 96 -0.31 4.52 -6.76
C HIS A 96 -1.36 4.78 -7.84
N GLN A 97 -0.99 5.48 -8.91
CA GLN A 97 -1.87 5.71 -10.05
C GLN A 97 -2.25 4.39 -10.74
N GLU A 98 -1.30 3.49 -10.97
CA GLU A 98 -1.57 2.17 -11.56
C GLU A 98 -2.43 1.29 -10.63
N ILE A 99 -2.20 1.34 -9.33
CA ILE A 99 -3.05 0.66 -8.34
C ILE A 99 -4.48 1.19 -8.40
N ARG A 100 -4.67 2.51 -8.42
CA ARG A 100 -6.00 3.13 -8.49
C ARG A 100 -6.73 2.77 -9.77
N LYS A 101 -6.02 2.73 -10.89
CA LYS A 101 -6.56 2.27 -12.17
C LYS A 101 -7.04 0.82 -12.10
N ALA A 102 -6.23 -0.07 -11.53
CA ALA A 102 -6.62 -1.47 -11.36
C ALA A 102 -7.83 -1.64 -10.43
N LEU A 103 -7.95 -0.82 -9.39
CA LEU A 103 -9.13 -0.78 -8.53
C LEU A 103 -10.36 -0.29 -9.30
N SER A 104 -10.19 0.70 -10.20
CA SER A 104 -11.27 1.21 -11.06
C SER A 104 -11.76 0.13 -12.03
N GLU A 105 -10.87 -0.63 -12.64
CA GLU A 105 -11.20 -1.77 -13.50
C GLU A 105 -12.00 -2.85 -12.76
N ARG A 106 -11.73 -3.05 -11.47
CA ARG A 106 -12.37 -4.09 -10.66
C ARG A 106 -13.69 -3.64 -10.03
N TYR A 107 -13.71 -2.46 -9.41
CA TYR A 107 -14.82 -1.99 -8.56
C TYR A 107 -15.56 -0.76 -9.12
N GLY A 108 -15.09 -0.21 -10.24
CA GLY A 108 -15.62 1.01 -10.82
C GLY A 108 -14.92 2.28 -10.33
N GLU A 109 -14.97 3.33 -11.14
CA GLU A 109 -14.28 4.60 -10.91
C GLU A 109 -14.75 5.31 -9.64
N ALA A 110 -16.06 5.32 -9.39
CA ALA A 110 -16.64 5.97 -8.20
C ALA A 110 -16.15 5.32 -6.89
N PHE A 111 -15.92 4.01 -6.89
CA PHE A 111 -15.34 3.28 -5.76
C PHE A 111 -13.83 3.59 -5.65
N ALA A 112 -13.09 3.40 -6.73
CA ALA A 112 -11.63 3.51 -6.75
C ALA A 112 -11.14 4.92 -6.40
N SER A 113 -11.87 5.97 -6.80
CA SER A 113 -11.51 7.35 -6.47
C SER A 113 -11.56 7.66 -4.96
N ARG A 114 -12.26 6.85 -4.18
CA ARG A 114 -12.45 7.04 -2.74
C ARG A 114 -11.67 6.05 -1.87
N VAL A 115 -11.11 4.99 -2.45
CA VAL A 115 -10.23 4.06 -1.72
C VAL A 115 -8.94 4.80 -1.35
N ARG A 116 -8.54 4.71 -0.09
CA ARG A 116 -7.27 5.28 0.36
C ARG A 116 -6.11 4.37 -0.05
N ILE A 117 -5.11 4.96 -0.69
CA ILE A 117 -3.87 4.28 -1.06
C ILE A 117 -2.73 4.94 -0.29
N LEU A 118 -2.14 4.17 0.63
CA LEU A 118 -1.08 4.62 1.52
C LEU A 118 0.29 4.28 0.94
N TYR A 119 1.25 5.17 1.13
CA TYR A 119 2.64 4.85 0.89
C TYR A 119 3.24 4.12 2.10
N GLY A 120 3.74 2.92 1.90
CA GLY A 120 4.29 2.03 2.94
C GLY A 120 5.80 1.82 2.88
N GLY A 121 6.52 2.62 2.11
CA GLY A 121 7.97 2.66 2.15
C GLY A 121 8.48 3.46 3.36
N SER A 122 9.73 3.90 3.30
CA SER A 122 10.32 4.71 4.37
C SER A 122 9.66 6.10 4.44
N VAL A 123 8.86 6.31 5.48
CA VAL A 123 8.20 7.58 5.79
C VAL A 123 8.87 8.22 7.00
N ASN A 124 9.23 9.49 6.87
CA ASN A 124 9.80 10.30 7.95
C ASN A 124 9.33 11.76 7.81
N PRO A 125 9.57 12.62 8.83
CA PRO A 125 9.16 14.03 8.76
C PRO A 125 9.76 14.85 7.60
N LYS A 126 10.87 14.39 7.00
CA LYS A 126 11.54 15.10 5.90
C LYS A 126 10.90 14.85 4.53
N ASN A 127 10.32 13.65 4.31
CA ASN A 127 9.79 13.26 3.01
C ASN A 127 8.25 13.21 2.95
N PHE A 128 7.57 13.21 4.09
CA PHE A 128 6.13 12.93 4.13
C PHE A 128 5.28 14.02 3.47
N ALA A 129 5.64 15.30 3.64
CA ALA A 129 4.92 16.39 3.00
C ALA A 129 4.97 16.28 1.47
N ASP A 130 6.14 15.96 0.90
CA ASP A 130 6.30 15.80 -0.55
C ASP A 130 5.52 14.58 -1.07
N LEU A 131 5.52 13.48 -0.32
CA LEU A 131 4.70 12.30 -0.64
C LEU A 131 3.21 12.64 -0.63
N LEU A 132 2.71 13.34 0.39
CA LEU A 132 1.30 13.74 0.50
C LEU A 132 0.88 14.79 -0.53
N SER A 133 1.82 15.49 -1.15
CA SER A 133 1.51 16.42 -2.25
C SER A 133 1.12 15.71 -3.54
N MET A 134 1.40 14.42 -3.65
CA MET A 134 1.08 13.62 -4.84
C MET A 134 -0.41 13.27 -4.91
N PRO A 135 -1.03 13.37 -6.11
CA PRO A 135 -2.49 13.22 -6.27
C PRO A 135 -3.07 11.88 -5.79
N ASN A 136 -2.30 10.79 -5.88
CA ASN A 136 -2.77 9.45 -5.53
C ASN A 136 -2.16 8.89 -4.24
N VAL A 137 -1.44 9.70 -3.47
CA VAL A 137 -0.91 9.33 -2.16
C VAL A 137 -1.82 9.91 -1.08
N ASP A 138 -2.65 9.05 -0.48
CA ASP A 138 -3.68 9.47 0.47
C ASP A 138 -3.22 9.43 1.94
N GLY A 139 -2.00 8.99 2.18
CA GLY A 139 -1.42 8.86 3.53
C GLY A 139 -0.19 7.97 3.56
N GLY A 140 0.24 7.61 4.75
CA GLY A 140 1.39 6.74 4.98
C GLY A 140 1.09 5.58 5.91
N LEU A 141 1.65 4.42 5.63
CA LEU A 141 1.74 3.30 6.58
C LEU A 141 3.12 3.37 7.23
N VAL A 142 3.16 3.87 8.46
CA VAL A 142 4.39 4.28 9.14
C VAL A 142 4.94 3.16 10.01
N GLY A 143 6.22 2.80 9.80
CA GLY A 143 6.96 1.83 10.60
C GLY A 143 7.84 2.50 11.67
N GLY A 144 9.17 2.45 11.47
CA GLY A 144 10.16 2.90 12.45
C GLY A 144 9.96 4.32 13.00
N ALA A 145 9.54 5.26 12.16
CA ALA A 145 9.29 6.63 12.60
C ALA A 145 8.14 6.77 13.61
N SER A 146 7.29 5.74 13.77
CA SER A 146 6.23 5.71 14.79
C SER A 146 6.72 5.31 16.18
N LEU A 147 7.95 4.84 16.29
CA LEU A 147 8.55 4.43 17.57
C LEU A 147 9.10 5.61 18.38
N GLU A 148 9.34 6.74 17.72
CA GLU A 148 9.84 7.96 18.36
C GLU A 148 8.72 9.01 18.41
N LEU A 149 8.38 9.46 19.60
CA LEU A 149 7.26 10.37 19.85
C LEU A 149 7.34 11.63 18.99
N GLU A 150 8.50 12.29 18.96
CA GLU A 150 8.70 13.55 18.22
C GLU A 150 8.51 13.34 16.71
N SER A 151 9.06 12.26 16.14
CA SER A 151 8.89 11.90 14.74
C SER A 151 7.44 11.61 14.41
N PHE A 152 6.74 10.84 15.25
CA PHE A 152 5.34 10.50 15.00
C PHE A 152 4.42 11.71 15.10
N LEU A 153 4.63 12.58 16.11
CA LEU A 153 3.90 13.83 16.24
C LEU A 153 4.12 14.77 15.04
N ALA A 154 5.37 14.83 14.53
CA ALA A 154 5.67 15.62 13.34
C ALA A 154 4.91 15.09 12.12
N LEU A 155 4.85 13.76 11.92
CA LEU A 155 4.08 13.14 10.84
C LEU A 155 2.57 13.43 10.96
N LEU A 156 2.01 13.36 12.17
CA LEU A 156 0.60 13.69 12.40
C LEU A 156 0.28 15.16 12.07
N ARG A 157 1.18 16.09 12.41
CA ARG A 157 1.02 17.51 12.05
C ARG A 157 1.10 17.75 10.55
N ILE A 158 1.94 17.00 9.84
CA ILE A 158 2.07 17.08 8.37
C ILE A 158 0.80 16.51 7.70
N ALA A 159 0.25 15.44 8.25
CA ALA A 159 -0.95 14.82 7.71
C ALA A 159 -2.23 15.65 7.92
N GLY A 160 -2.22 16.63 8.81
CA GLY A 160 -3.37 17.49 9.15
C GLY A 160 -4.09 16.97 10.37
#